data_84917a8b7c459e482ed789d2d2210b08
#
_entry.id   84917a8b7c459e482ed789d2d2210b08
#
_cell.length_a   1.000
_cell.length_b   1.000
_cell.length_c   1.000
_cell.angle_alpha   90.00
_cell.angle_beta   90.00
_cell.angle_gamma   90.00
#
_symmetry.space_group_name_H-M   'P 1'
#
loop_
_entity.id
_entity.type
_entity.pdbx_description
1 polymer ?
#
loop_
_entity_poly.entity_id
_entity_poly.type
_entity_poly.pdbx_seq_one_letter_code
_entity_poly.pdbx_strand_id
1 'polypeptide(L)'
;SAGHNTSIKRASSYHSESGYLNEIMTGISFYEFLNDLYDHFEERKGMIIEKLRAVSHQLFNKRALLVSFTADKEGYDVLEKAMDKLIKQMPDEPFVKADWNMPLEKKNEGICCASQIQFVGRTGNYKDAGLPFRGSLLVLQNILNYDYLWIRLRVKGGAYGCMSGFGRDGDCYMVSY
;
A
#
# COMPACT_ATOMS: atom_id res chain seq x y z
N SER A 1 17.64 8.95 -0.25
CA SER A 1 16.76 8.16 -1.11
C SER A 1 16.49 6.82 -0.44
N ALA A 2 15.22 6.43 -0.33
CA ALA A 2 14.80 5.19 0.31
C ALA A 2 14.72 4.03 -0.71
N GLY A 3 15.74 3.85 -1.55
CA GLY A 3 15.75 2.86 -2.64
C GLY A 3 15.47 1.43 -2.20
N HIS A 4 15.89 1.05 -0.99
CA HIS A 4 15.55 -0.25 -0.40
C HIS A 4 14.02 -0.41 -0.22
N ASN A 5 13.32 0.62 0.24
CA ASN A 5 11.85 0.58 0.37
C ASN A 5 11.16 0.51 -1.00
N THR A 6 11.67 1.25 -1.98
CA THR A 6 11.15 1.23 -3.34
C THR A 6 11.31 -0.15 -3.97
N SER A 7 12.47 -0.79 -3.81
CA SER A 7 12.71 -2.15 -4.34
C SER A 7 11.81 -3.19 -3.67
N ILE A 8 11.59 -3.11 -2.34
CA ILE A 8 10.67 -4.01 -1.63
C ILE A 8 9.23 -3.81 -2.11
N LYS A 9 8.74 -2.56 -2.16
CA LYS A 9 7.38 -2.25 -2.61
C LYS A 9 7.13 -2.78 -4.02
N ARG A 10 8.06 -2.49 -4.94
CA ARG A 10 7.96 -2.92 -6.32
C ARG A 10 7.94 -4.45 -6.44
N ALA A 11 8.84 -5.15 -5.76
CA ALA A 11 8.90 -6.60 -5.79
C ALA A 11 7.68 -7.26 -5.13
N SER A 12 7.10 -6.68 -4.06
CA SER A 12 5.89 -7.17 -3.41
C SER A 12 4.65 -7.05 -4.30
N SER A 13 4.61 -6.07 -5.20
CA SER A 13 3.47 -5.88 -6.12
C SER A 13 3.27 -7.03 -7.11
N TYR A 14 4.26 -7.90 -7.27
CA TYR A 14 4.20 -9.04 -8.21
C TYR A 14 3.54 -10.29 -7.64
N HIS A 15 3.31 -10.36 -6.33
CA HIS A 15 2.79 -11.58 -5.70
C HIS A 15 1.77 -11.32 -4.58
N SER A 16 1.54 -10.06 -4.22
CA SER A 16 0.68 -9.69 -3.10
C SER A 16 -0.33 -8.62 -3.54
N GLU A 17 -1.61 -8.83 -3.25
CA GLU A 17 -2.66 -7.86 -3.53
C GLU A 17 -2.43 -6.54 -2.77
N SER A 18 -2.03 -6.61 -1.51
CA SER A 18 -1.67 -5.45 -0.71
C SER A 18 -0.43 -4.74 -1.26
N GLY A 19 0.56 -5.51 -1.73
CA GLY A 19 1.73 -5.00 -2.44
C GLY A 19 1.37 -4.28 -3.74
N TYR A 20 0.47 -4.87 -4.53
CA TYR A 20 0.00 -4.25 -5.77
C TYR A 20 -0.73 -2.92 -5.50
N LEU A 21 -1.67 -2.89 -4.55
CA LEU A 21 -2.36 -1.67 -4.14
C LEU A 21 -1.37 -0.59 -3.66
N ASN A 22 -0.41 -0.96 -2.84
CA ASN A 22 0.60 -0.04 -2.35
C ASN A 22 1.46 0.54 -3.49
N GLU A 23 1.81 -0.27 -4.49
CA GLU A 23 2.57 0.16 -5.66
C GLU A 23 1.80 1.17 -6.52
N ILE A 24 0.52 0.91 -6.83
CA ILE A 24 -0.30 1.83 -7.63
C ILE A 24 -0.72 3.09 -6.86
N MET A 25 -0.61 3.11 -5.52
CA MET A 25 -0.96 4.27 -4.70
C MET A 25 0.24 5.10 -4.28
N THR A 26 1.44 4.53 -4.19
CA THR A 26 2.61 5.20 -3.60
C THR A 26 3.95 4.78 -4.21
N GLY A 27 3.94 3.89 -5.19
CA GLY A 27 5.15 3.32 -5.80
C GLY A 27 5.57 4.00 -7.11
N ILE A 28 6.36 3.30 -7.90
CA ILE A 28 6.85 3.78 -9.20
C ILE A 28 5.68 3.91 -10.18
N SER A 29 4.75 2.95 -10.19
CA SER A 29 3.56 3.02 -11.05
C SER A 29 2.68 4.24 -10.75
N PHE A 30 2.61 4.66 -9.49
CA PHE A 30 1.93 5.90 -9.12
C PHE A 30 2.66 7.13 -9.66
N TYR A 31 3.98 7.15 -9.55
CA TYR A 31 4.80 8.24 -10.10
C TYR A 31 4.65 8.34 -11.62
N GLU A 32 4.71 7.22 -12.34
CA GLU A 32 4.50 7.16 -13.80
C GLU A 32 3.11 7.66 -14.19
N PHE A 33 2.08 7.24 -13.45
CA PHE A 33 0.71 7.72 -13.63
C PHE A 33 0.59 9.23 -13.43
N LEU A 34 1.23 9.79 -12.41
CA LEU A 34 1.20 11.24 -12.16
C LEU A 34 1.93 12.04 -13.24
N ASN A 35 3.07 11.52 -13.73
CA ASN A 35 3.78 12.17 -14.84
C ASN A 35 2.95 12.18 -16.12
N ASP A 36 2.39 11.02 -16.48
CA ASP A 36 1.50 10.92 -17.65
C ASP A 36 0.27 11.83 -17.52
N LEU A 37 -0.28 11.95 -16.30
CA LEU A 37 -1.38 12.84 -16.03
C LEU A 37 -0.99 14.33 -16.13
N TYR A 38 0.21 14.67 -15.69
CA TYR A 38 0.76 16.01 -15.78
C TYR A 38 1.00 16.43 -17.24
N ASP A 39 1.62 15.55 -18.02
CA ASP A 39 1.95 15.81 -19.43
C ASP A 39 0.69 15.94 -20.31
N HIS A 40 -0.41 15.25 -19.96
CA HIS A 40 -1.67 15.24 -20.74
C HIS A 40 -2.84 15.87 -19.95
N PHE A 41 -2.56 16.78 -19.03
CA PHE A 41 -3.57 17.32 -18.10
C PHE A 41 -4.73 18.01 -18.84
N GLU A 42 -4.45 18.86 -19.82
CA GLU A 42 -5.47 19.62 -20.56
C GLU A 42 -6.44 18.69 -21.32
N GLU A 43 -5.92 17.58 -21.84
CA GLU A 43 -6.73 16.59 -22.57
C GLU A 43 -7.59 15.75 -21.63
N ARG A 44 -7.08 15.46 -20.42
CA ARG A 44 -7.69 14.54 -19.46
C ARG A 44 -8.48 15.18 -18.32
N LYS A 45 -8.42 16.49 -18.17
CA LYS A 45 -9.08 17.21 -17.06
C LYS A 45 -10.58 16.92 -16.94
N GLY A 46 -11.28 16.78 -18.06
CA GLY A 46 -12.71 16.43 -18.05
C GLY A 46 -12.96 15.04 -17.42
N MET A 47 -12.22 14.03 -17.86
CA MET A 47 -12.28 12.68 -17.31
C MET A 47 -11.90 12.64 -15.82
N ILE A 48 -10.88 13.41 -15.42
CA ILE A 48 -10.45 13.49 -14.01
C ILE A 48 -11.59 14.02 -13.14
N ILE A 49 -12.24 15.10 -13.56
CA ILE A 49 -13.37 15.71 -12.85
C ILE A 49 -14.52 14.71 -12.71
N GLU A 50 -14.87 13.99 -13.77
CA GLU A 50 -15.92 12.96 -13.74
C GLU A 50 -15.59 11.83 -12.75
N LYS A 51 -14.37 11.30 -12.81
CA LYS A 51 -13.93 10.24 -11.89
C LYS A 51 -13.90 10.70 -10.44
N LEU A 52 -13.41 11.91 -10.16
CA LEU A 52 -13.40 12.47 -8.81
C LEU A 52 -14.82 12.69 -8.29
N ARG A 53 -15.74 13.14 -9.13
CA ARG A 53 -17.15 13.26 -8.76
C ARG A 53 -17.78 11.90 -8.45
N ALA A 54 -17.54 10.90 -9.30
CA ALA A 54 -18.04 9.54 -9.07
C ALA A 54 -17.52 8.95 -7.75
N VAL A 55 -16.23 9.09 -7.47
CA VAL A 55 -15.63 8.66 -6.19
C VAL A 55 -16.25 9.43 -5.02
N SER A 56 -16.40 10.77 -5.16
CA SER A 56 -17.02 11.61 -4.12
C SER A 56 -18.45 11.16 -3.80
N HIS A 57 -19.26 10.86 -4.81
CA HIS A 57 -20.64 10.37 -4.63
C HIS A 57 -20.72 9.02 -3.91
N GLN A 58 -19.76 8.13 -4.16
CA GLN A 58 -19.70 6.83 -3.48
C GLN A 58 -19.19 6.95 -2.04
N LEU A 59 -18.18 7.78 -1.80
CA LEU A 59 -17.60 7.96 -0.47
C LEU A 59 -18.52 8.75 0.47
N PHE A 60 -19.08 9.88 -0.02
CA PHE A 60 -19.98 10.73 0.75
C PHE A 60 -21.44 10.33 0.56
N ASN A 61 -21.75 9.07 0.83
CA ASN A 61 -23.06 8.46 0.66
C ASN A 61 -23.64 8.13 2.04
N LYS A 62 -24.91 8.47 2.29
CA LYS A 62 -25.55 8.21 3.57
C LYS A 62 -25.65 6.74 3.95
N ARG A 63 -25.62 5.82 2.97
CA ARG A 63 -25.61 4.36 3.20
C ARG A 63 -24.30 3.84 3.77
N ALA A 64 -23.21 4.56 3.56
CA ALA A 64 -21.89 4.24 4.10
C ALA A 64 -21.53 5.06 5.35
N LEU A 65 -22.43 5.95 5.79
CA LEU A 65 -22.19 6.84 6.91
C LEU A 65 -22.33 6.10 8.24
N LEU A 66 -21.25 6.08 9.01
CA LEU A 66 -21.23 5.68 10.40
C LEU A 66 -20.79 6.87 11.26
N VAL A 67 -21.63 7.27 12.21
CA VAL A 67 -21.30 8.35 13.14
C VAL A 67 -21.16 7.76 14.54
N SER A 68 -19.99 7.96 15.16
CA SER A 68 -19.75 7.64 16.57
C SER A 68 -19.59 8.95 17.33
N PHE A 69 -20.38 9.15 18.35
CA PHE A 69 -20.41 10.37 19.13
C PHE A 69 -20.62 10.09 20.61
N THR A 70 -19.87 10.81 21.45
CA THR A 70 -19.98 10.69 22.90
C THR A 70 -20.16 12.09 23.50
N ALA A 71 -21.30 12.34 24.10
CA ALA A 71 -21.63 13.60 24.78
C ALA A 71 -22.72 13.38 25.81
N ASP A 72 -23.11 14.45 26.51
CA ASP A 72 -24.35 14.52 27.27
C ASP A 72 -25.57 14.56 26.35
N LYS A 73 -26.78 14.61 26.96
CA LYS A 73 -28.01 14.61 26.20
C LYS A 73 -28.22 15.90 25.38
N GLU A 74 -27.77 17.04 25.89
CA GLU A 74 -27.88 18.33 25.18
C GLU A 74 -27.00 18.33 23.93
N GLY A 75 -25.77 17.81 24.04
CA GLY A 75 -24.86 17.62 22.92
C GLY A 75 -25.42 16.67 21.87
N TYR A 76 -26.09 15.57 22.30
CA TYR A 76 -26.73 14.64 21.38
C TYR A 76 -27.86 15.30 20.57
N ASP A 77 -28.73 16.07 21.23
CA ASP A 77 -29.86 16.78 20.57
C ASP A 77 -29.37 17.81 19.52
N VAL A 78 -28.22 18.42 19.77
CA VAL A 78 -27.56 19.33 18.81
C VAL A 78 -27.02 18.54 17.62
N LEU A 79 -26.34 17.42 17.89
CA LEU A 79 -25.81 16.55 16.84
C LEU A 79 -26.91 16.01 15.94
N GLU A 80 -28.00 15.48 16.53
CA GLU A 80 -29.12 14.90 15.79
C GLU A 80 -29.68 15.88 14.76
N LYS A 81 -29.91 17.14 15.16
CA LYS A 81 -30.38 18.21 14.26
C LYS A 81 -29.39 18.52 13.16
N ALA A 82 -28.09 18.55 13.48
CA ALA A 82 -27.04 18.80 12.50
C ALA A 82 -26.93 17.66 11.51
N MET A 83 -27.01 16.41 12.00
CA MET A 83 -26.94 15.20 11.17
C MET A 83 -28.14 15.07 10.25
N ASP A 84 -29.34 15.37 10.69
CA ASP A 84 -30.54 15.40 9.85
C ASP A 84 -30.39 16.34 8.65
N LYS A 85 -29.77 17.49 8.87
CA LYS A 85 -29.48 18.44 7.80
C LYS A 85 -28.42 17.92 6.84
N LEU A 86 -27.36 17.30 7.35
CA LEU A 86 -26.28 16.74 6.55
C LEU A 86 -26.78 15.56 5.70
N ILE A 87 -27.48 14.60 6.32
CA ILE A 87 -27.97 13.37 5.67
C ILE A 87 -28.93 13.70 4.52
N LYS A 88 -29.76 14.74 4.66
CA LYS A 88 -30.67 15.18 3.59
C LYS A 88 -29.94 15.68 2.34
N GLN A 89 -28.71 16.15 2.47
CA GLN A 89 -27.89 16.67 1.37
C GLN A 89 -26.96 15.60 0.75
N MET A 90 -26.82 14.44 1.42
CA MET A 90 -25.95 13.36 0.95
C MET A 90 -26.64 12.50 -0.10
N PRO A 91 -25.90 11.98 -1.10
CA PRO A 91 -26.38 10.96 -2.03
C PRO A 91 -26.93 9.72 -1.29
N ASP A 92 -27.93 9.07 -1.89
CA ASP A 92 -28.52 7.80 -1.45
C ASP A 92 -28.43 6.75 -2.56
N GLU A 93 -27.22 6.39 -2.92
CA GLU A 93 -26.97 5.46 -4.01
C GLU A 93 -26.60 4.08 -3.48
N PRO A 94 -26.99 2.99 -4.13
CA PRO A 94 -26.56 1.65 -3.76
C PRO A 94 -25.04 1.55 -3.86
N PHE A 95 -24.42 0.92 -2.85
CA PHE A 95 -22.99 0.60 -2.92
C PHE A 95 -22.76 -0.49 -3.98
N VAL A 96 -21.98 -0.17 -4.99
CA VAL A 96 -21.57 -1.14 -6.00
C VAL A 96 -20.20 -1.69 -5.60
N LYS A 97 -20.18 -2.97 -5.18
CA LYS A 97 -18.93 -3.66 -4.93
C LYS A 97 -18.21 -3.88 -6.26
N ALA A 98 -17.03 -3.30 -6.39
CA ALA A 98 -16.17 -3.58 -7.53
C ALA A 98 -15.47 -4.94 -7.36
N ASP A 99 -15.46 -5.76 -8.39
CA ASP A 99 -14.61 -6.93 -8.45
C ASP A 99 -13.20 -6.49 -8.87
N TRP A 100 -12.26 -6.70 -7.97
CA TRP A 100 -10.85 -6.37 -8.18
C TRP A 100 -10.14 -7.61 -8.70
N ASN A 101 -9.83 -7.62 -9.97
CA ASN A 101 -8.90 -8.59 -10.54
C ASN A 101 -7.52 -7.94 -10.66
N MET A 102 -6.65 -8.23 -9.70
CA MET A 102 -5.29 -7.69 -9.70
C MET A 102 -4.39 -8.58 -10.56
N PRO A 103 -3.68 -8.02 -11.55
CA PRO A 103 -2.80 -8.79 -12.43
C PRO A 103 -1.48 -9.11 -11.71
N LEU A 104 -1.52 -10.08 -10.79
CA LEU A 104 -0.33 -10.53 -10.08
C LEU A 104 0.48 -11.45 -10.97
N GLU A 105 1.69 -11.03 -11.31
CA GLU A 105 2.62 -11.78 -12.13
C GLU A 105 4.02 -11.74 -11.52
N LYS A 106 4.55 -12.91 -11.14
CA LYS A 106 5.90 -13.03 -10.57
C LYS A 106 6.94 -12.75 -11.66
N LYS A 107 7.77 -11.74 -11.44
CA LYS A 107 8.86 -11.38 -12.35
C LYS A 107 10.09 -10.88 -11.60
N ASN A 108 11.22 -10.88 -12.32
CA ASN A 108 12.43 -10.18 -11.91
C ASN A 108 12.54 -8.89 -12.72
N GLU A 109 12.86 -7.79 -12.06
CA GLU A 109 12.94 -6.48 -12.68
C GLU A 109 14.20 -5.75 -12.19
N GLY A 110 14.85 -5.02 -13.07
CA GLY A 110 15.92 -4.09 -12.78
C GLY A 110 15.52 -2.68 -13.16
N ILE A 111 15.62 -1.74 -12.23
CA ILE A 111 15.30 -0.33 -12.45
C ILE A 111 16.58 0.47 -12.40
N CYS A 112 16.90 1.13 -13.52
CA CYS A 112 18.08 2.00 -13.61
C CYS A 112 17.76 3.38 -13.01
N CYS A 113 18.64 3.87 -12.17
CA CYS A 113 18.57 5.21 -11.62
C CYS A 113 19.97 5.84 -11.52
N ALA A 114 20.03 7.15 -11.31
CA ALA A 114 21.28 7.88 -11.17
C ALA A 114 21.99 7.67 -9.82
N SER A 115 21.72 6.58 -9.11
CA SER A 115 22.33 6.23 -7.84
C SER A 115 23.65 5.49 -8.05
N GLN A 116 24.65 5.79 -7.23
CA GLN A 116 25.89 5.00 -7.17
C GLN A 116 25.77 3.76 -6.28
N ILE A 117 24.61 3.57 -5.65
CA ILE A 117 24.32 2.46 -4.74
C ILE A 117 23.31 1.54 -5.41
N GLN A 118 23.57 0.24 -5.38
CA GLN A 118 22.63 -0.78 -5.83
C GLN A 118 21.75 -1.24 -4.67
N PHE A 119 20.44 -1.30 -4.90
CA PHE A 119 19.46 -1.84 -3.96
C PHE A 119 18.95 -3.17 -4.51
N VAL A 120 19.17 -4.25 -3.77
CA VAL A 120 18.72 -5.60 -4.17
C VAL A 120 17.64 -6.05 -3.22
N GLY A 121 16.39 -6.13 -3.70
CA GLY A 121 15.23 -6.60 -2.96
C GLY A 121 14.73 -7.96 -3.45
N ARG A 122 14.37 -8.83 -2.54
CA ARG A 122 13.68 -10.09 -2.81
C ARG A 122 12.47 -10.20 -1.89
N THR A 123 11.33 -10.55 -2.46
CA THR A 123 10.06 -10.68 -1.73
C THR A 123 9.39 -12.00 -2.05
N GLY A 124 8.46 -12.41 -1.22
CA GLY A 124 7.64 -13.58 -1.40
C GLY A 124 6.52 -13.62 -0.36
N ASN A 125 5.66 -14.63 -0.45
CA ASN A 125 4.63 -14.88 0.56
C ASN A 125 4.82 -16.28 1.12
N TYR A 126 5.11 -16.39 2.42
CA TYR A 126 5.35 -17.68 3.06
C TYR A 126 4.06 -18.50 3.25
N LYS A 127 2.89 -17.86 3.16
CA LYS A 127 1.61 -18.61 3.16
C LYS A 127 1.39 -19.40 1.88
N ASP A 128 2.01 -19.01 0.76
CA ASP A 128 2.01 -19.81 -0.48
C ASP A 128 2.67 -21.19 -0.27
N ALA A 129 3.59 -21.28 0.71
CA ALA A 129 4.20 -22.53 1.13
C ALA A 129 3.41 -23.26 2.24
N GLY A 130 2.19 -22.82 2.54
CA GLY A 130 1.33 -23.40 3.58
C GLY A 130 1.74 -23.06 5.02
N LEU A 131 2.62 -22.08 5.22
CA LEU A 131 3.11 -21.71 6.55
C LEU A 131 2.21 -20.63 7.16
N PRO A 132 1.63 -20.84 8.37
CA PRO A 132 0.88 -19.82 9.07
C PRO A 132 1.82 -18.81 9.75
N PHE A 133 1.33 -17.58 10.00
CA PHE A 133 2.05 -16.65 10.85
C PHE A 133 2.17 -17.20 12.27
N ARG A 134 3.38 -17.19 12.80
CA ARG A 134 3.69 -17.55 14.20
C ARG A 134 4.72 -16.58 14.77
N GLY A 135 4.70 -16.38 16.08
CA GLY A 135 5.69 -15.53 16.77
C GLY A 135 7.14 -15.97 16.55
N SER A 136 7.37 -17.27 16.26
CA SER A 136 8.69 -17.79 15.87
C SER A 136 9.27 -17.14 14.60
N LEU A 137 8.45 -16.62 13.69
CA LEU A 137 8.94 -15.86 12.53
C LEU A 137 9.61 -14.55 12.93
N LEU A 138 9.16 -13.92 14.00
CA LEU A 138 9.81 -12.70 14.53
C LEU A 138 11.16 -13.04 15.18
N VAL A 139 11.27 -14.20 15.82
CA VAL A 139 12.56 -14.70 16.34
C VAL A 139 13.50 -15.02 15.16
N LEU A 140 12.99 -15.70 14.14
CA LEU A 140 13.75 -15.98 12.92
C LEU A 140 14.22 -14.68 12.24
N GLN A 141 13.37 -13.66 12.17
CA GLN A 141 13.74 -12.35 11.63
C GLN A 141 14.95 -11.74 12.36
N ASN A 142 14.96 -11.82 13.69
CA ASN A 142 16.09 -11.31 14.48
C ASN A 142 17.37 -12.11 14.20
N ILE A 143 17.29 -13.42 14.16
CA ILE A 143 18.43 -14.30 13.85
C ILE A 143 18.95 -13.99 12.43
N LEU A 144 18.05 -13.89 11.45
CA LEU A 144 18.42 -13.54 10.08
C LEU A 144 19.11 -12.18 10.00
N ASN A 145 18.55 -11.15 10.64
CA ASN A 145 19.09 -9.81 10.54
C ASN A 145 20.43 -9.64 11.22
N TYR A 146 20.65 -10.20 12.43
CA TYR A 146 21.84 -9.95 13.23
C TYR A 146 22.91 -11.04 13.05
N ASP A 147 22.55 -12.32 13.02
CA ASP A 147 23.51 -13.40 12.99
C ASP A 147 23.89 -13.84 11.57
N TYR A 148 22.95 -13.74 10.61
CA TYR A 148 23.20 -14.21 9.25
C TYR A 148 23.45 -13.09 8.24
N LEU A 149 22.46 -12.22 7.99
CA LEU A 149 22.55 -11.19 6.95
C LEU A 149 23.62 -10.17 7.29
N TRP A 150 23.67 -9.71 8.52
CA TRP A 150 24.69 -8.76 8.98
C TRP A 150 26.10 -9.30 8.76
N ILE A 151 26.36 -10.53 9.19
CA ILE A 151 27.68 -11.14 9.05
C ILE A 151 28.02 -11.43 7.58
N ARG A 152 27.08 -11.97 6.81
CA ARG A 152 27.34 -12.41 5.44
C ARG A 152 27.35 -11.27 4.44
N LEU A 153 26.39 -10.34 4.52
CA LEU A 153 26.23 -9.28 3.53
C LEU A 153 26.99 -8.01 3.92
N ARG A 154 26.90 -7.57 5.17
CA ARG A 154 27.58 -6.34 5.59
C ARG A 154 29.04 -6.58 5.93
N VAL A 155 29.36 -7.45 6.90
CA VAL A 155 30.73 -7.61 7.42
C VAL A 155 31.63 -8.25 6.38
N LYS A 156 31.19 -9.34 5.74
CA LYS A 156 31.99 -10.08 4.74
C LYS A 156 31.75 -9.60 3.31
N GLY A 157 30.53 -9.18 2.97
CA GLY A 157 30.15 -8.80 1.61
C GLY A 157 30.30 -7.31 1.30
N GLY A 158 30.53 -6.45 2.30
CA GLY A 158 30.72 -5.01 2.09
C GLY A 158 29.44 -4.22 1.85
N ALA A 159 28.25 -4.79 2.02
CA ALA A 159 26.99 -4.05 1.93
C ALA A 159 26.89 -3.02 3.07
N TYR A 160 26.35 -1.86 2.76
CA TYR A 160 26.11 -0.82 3.79
C TYR A 160 24.99 -1.23 4.75
N GLY A 161 23.93 -1.84 4.25
CA GLY A 161 22.82 -2.33 5.05
C GLY A 161 22.16 -3.58 4.46
N CYS A 162 21.52 -4.34 5.35
CA CYS A 162 20.71 -5.50 4.98
C CYS A 162 19.64 -5.71 6.03
N MET A 163 18.47 -6.14 5.60
CA MET A 163 17.36 -6.44 6.49
C MET A 163 16.40 -7.47 5.90
N SER A 164 15.65 -8.14 6.76
CA SER A 164 14.54 -9.01 6.40
C SER A 164 13.32 -8.69 7.27
N GLY A 165 12.12 -9.04 6.80
CA GLY A 165 10.89 -8.89 7.55
C GLY A 165 9.84 -9.92 7.16
N PHE A 166 8.91 -10.19 8.08
CA PHE A 166 7.78 -11.10 7.93
C PHE A 166 6.50 -10.42 8.37
N GLY A 167 5.59 -10.17 7.43
CA GLY A 167 4.27 -9.61 7.67
C GLY A 167 3.27 -10.66 8.15
N ARG A 168 2.24 -10.25 8.89
CA ARG A 168 1.15 -11.13 9.32
C ARG A 168 0.27 -11.60 8.16
N ASP A 169 0.22 -10.84 7.09
CA ASP A 169 -0.45 -11.15 5.82
C ASP A 169 0.23 -12.26 5.02
N GLY A 170 1.46 -12.61 5.40
CA GLY A 170 2.28 -13.62 4.73
C GLY A 170 3.43 -13.04 3.93
N ASP A 171 3.41 -11.77 3.63
CA ASP A 171 4.47 -11.11 2.88
C ASP A 171 5.79 -11.14 3.67
N CYS A 172 6.84 -11.48 2.98
CA CYS A 172 8.19 -11.48 3.54
C CYS A 172 9.18 -10.88 2.54
N TYR A 173 10.25 -10.30 3.06
CA TYR A 173 11.27 -9.68 2.22
C TYR A 173 12.67 -9.84 2.79
N MET A 174 13.64 -9.76 1.91
CA MET A 174 15.04 -9.48 2.21
C MET A 174 15.54 -8.37 1.28
N VAL A 175 16.34 -7.46 1.83
CA VAL A 175 16.94 -6.38 1.05
C VAL A 175 18.37 -6.13 1.51
N SER A 176 19.24 -5.76 0.55
CA SER A 176 20.61 -5.31 0.81
C SER A 176 20.96 -4.12 -0.09
N TYR A 177 21.88 -3.27 0.39
CA TYR A 177 22.35 -2.09 -0.33
C TYR A 177 23.71 -1.64 0.19
#